data_0f128c55118cc983216858da038ea35c
#
_entry.id   0f128c55118cc983216858da038ea35c
#
_cell.length_a   1.000
_cell.length_b   1.000
_cell.length_c   1.000
_cell.angle_alpha   90.00
_cell.angle_beta   90.00
_cell.angle_gamma   90.00
#
_symmetry.space_group_name_H-M   'P 1'
#
loop_
_entity.id
_entity.type
_entity.pdbx_description
1 polymer ?
#
loop_
_entity_poly.entity_id
_entity_poly.type
_entity_poly.pdbx_seq_one_letter_code
_entity_poly.pdbx_strand_id
1 'polypeptide(L)'
;MNLDQNEDGYFIHGFGKIDDLKIAVQTFKELVIAKDTKNKFIFRWYDPRVLVYLPAIIDKKSERIESFLGDWHFVFFNGLYVVKTQEKRALFPLTFTNDESAKLDLIELSNTVIKQSLIYDEKLLIRQDEILESLHQAIRQYGILHVTDLIAYGMYSVILHKDFMRSSRVSSIISHYWIERLEANSFTTAMDYLEENQYSQVTQECEEG
;
A
#
# COMPACT_ATOMS: atom_id res chain seq x y z
N MET A 1 -15.41 -22.77 6.97
CA MET A 1 -15.42 -21.80 8.08
C MET A 1 -15.97 -20.51 7.50
N ASN A 2 -17.24 -20.17 7.80
CA ASN A 2 -17.82 -18.91 7.37
C ASN A 2 -17.21 -17.82 8.26
N LEU A 3 -16.31 -17.04 7.72
CA LEU A 3 -15.89 -15.80 8.34
C LEU A 3 -17.01 -14.81 8.04
N ASP A 4 -17.86 -14.55 9.01
CA ASP A 4 -18.84 -13.47 8.92
C ASP A 4 -18.07 -12.17 8.65
N GLN A 5 -18.32 -11.59 7.47
CA GLN A 5 -17.84 -10.27 7.11
C GLN A 5 -18.64 -9.25 7.91
N ASN A 6 -18.27 -9.04 9.16
CA ASN A 6 -18.64 -7.83 9.85
C ASN A 6 -17.84 -6.69 9.25
N GLU A 7 -18.51 -5.64 8.82
CA GLU A 7 -17.96 -4.50 8.07
C GLU A 7 -16.74 -3.83 8.74
N ASP A 8 -16.48 -4.10 10.02
CA ASP A 8 -15.40 -3.50 10.82
C ASP A 8 -14.42 -4.48 11.45
N GLY A 9 -14.55 -5.79 11.22
CA GLY A 9 -13.74 -6.82 11.88
C GLY A 9 -12.86 -7.62 10.92
N TYR A 10 -11.57 -7.38 10.94
CA TYR A 10 -10.60 -8.24 10.28
C TYR A 10 -10.08 -9.27 11.28
N PHE A 11 -10.16 -10.57 10.93
CA PHE A 11 -9.57 -11.63 11.70
C PHE A 11 -8.26 -12.08 11.07
N ILE A 12 -7.23 -12.23 11.90
CA ILE A 12 -5.97 -12.81 11.51
C ILE A 12 -5.81 -14.15 12.25
N HIS A 13 -5.49 -15.20 11.51
CA HIS A 13 -5.16 -16.51 12.05
C HIS A 13 -3.72 -16.86 11.70
N GLY A 14 -2.90 -17.11 12.70
CA GLY A 14 -1.55 -17.61 12.52
C GLY A 14 -1.51 -19.11 12.80
N PHE A 15 -0.78 -19.85 11.97
CA PHE A 15 -0.48 -21.26 12.16
C PHE A 15 1.03 -21.41 12.26
N GLY A 16 1.52 -21.98 13.35
CA GLY A 16 2.93 -22.22 13.56
C GLY A 16 3.18 -23.21 14.68
N LYS A 17 4.34 -23.84 14.71
CA LYS A 17 4.82 -24.57 15.87
C LYS A 17 5.23 -23.57 16.94
N ILE A 18 4.55 -23.59 18.06
CA ILE A 18 4.91 -22.83 19.24
C ILE A 18 5.43 -23.84 20.25
N ASP A 19 6.76 -23.95 20.34
CA ASP A 19 7.42 -24.83 21.29
C ASP A 19 7.32 -24.30 22.73
N ASP A 20 7.25 -22.97 22.89
CA ASP A 20 7.05 -22.27 24.16
C ASP A 20 6.12 -21.07 24.00
N LEU A 21 4.92 -21.19 24.59
CA LEU A 21 3.89 -20.13 24.55
C LEU A 21 4.35 -18.84 25.22
N LYS A 22 5.17 -18.90 26.28
CA LYS A 22 5.67 -17.70 26.97
C LYS A 22 6.62 -16.91 26.07
N ILE A 23 7.51 -17.62 25.39
CA ILE A 23 8.44 -17.02 24.41
C ILE A 23 7.64 -16.40 23.27
N ALA A 24 6.64 -17.09 22.73
CA ALA A 24 5.80 -16.56 21.66
C ALA A 24 5.07 -15.28 22.09
N VAL A 25 4.42 -15.29 23.26
CA VAL A 25 3.72 -14.09 23.80
C VAL A 25 4.68 -12.94 24.03
N GLN A 26 5.89 -13.20 24.54
CA GLN A 26 6.88 -12.16 24.73
C GLN A 26 7.34 -11.59 23.37
N THR A 27 7.61 -12.42 22.39
CA THR A 27 7.97 -12.02 21.02
C THR A 27 6.88 -11.14 20.40
N PHE A 28 5.60 -11.52 20.52
CA PHE A 28 4.49 -10.71 20.02
C PHE A 28 4.41 -9.34 20.68
N LYS A 29 4.66 -9.26 21.99
CA LYS A 29 4.71 -7.96 22.70
C LYS A 29 5.84 -7.09 22.22
N GLU A 30 6.99 -7.67 21.95
CA GLU A 30 8.16 -6.95 21.44
C GLU A 30 7.95 -6.44 20.02
N LEU A 31 7.23 -7.19 19.17
CA LEU A 31 6.85 -6.78 17.82
C LEU A 31 5.93 -5.55 17.79
N VAL A 32 5.17 -5.30 18.85
CA VAL A 32 4.26 -4.13 18.93
C VAL A 32 5.03 -2.82 19.01
N ILE A 33 6.29 -2.85 19.45
CA ILE A 33 7.11 -1.64 19.55
C ILE A 33 8.16 -1.66 18.44
N ALA A 34 8.02 -0.72 17.52
CA ALA A 34 8.99 -0.48 16.47
C ALA A 34 9.66 0.89 16.65
N LYS A 35 10.72 1.13 15.94
CA LYS A 35 11.41 2.42 15.88
C LYS A 35 11.77 2.78 14.44
N ASP A 36 11.80 4.04 14.17
CA ASP A 36 12.47 4.63 13.02
C ASP A 36 13.77 5.31 13.45
N THR A 37 14.34 6.13 12.61
CA THR A 37 15.58 6.86 12.89
C THR A 37 15.43 7.90 14.02
N LYS A 38 14.21 8.30 14.38
CA LYS A 38 13.95 9.39 15.32
C LYS A 38 13.15 8.96 16.55
N ASN A 39 12.16 8.07 16.36
CA ASN A 39 11.13 7.80 17.35
C ASN A 39 10.90 6.30 17.55
N LYS A 40 10.30 5.97 18.71
CA LYS A 40 9.64 4.68 18.94
C LYS A 40 8.14 4.87 18.77
N PHE A 41 7.47 3.90 18.15
CA PHE A 41 6.04 3.95 17.93
C PHE A 41 5.38 2.58 18.11
N ILE A 42 4.04 2.58 18.28
CA ILE A 42 3.26 1.34 18.34
C ILE A 42 3.03 0.87 16.91
N PHE A 43 3.51 -0.33 16.63
CA PHE A 43 3.40 -0.95 15.32
C PHE A 43 2.34 -2.05 15.34
N ARG A 44 1.22 -1.83 14.64
CA ARG A 44 0.09 -2.76 14.58
C ARG A 44 0.33 -3.84 13.52
N TRP A 45 1.42 -4.57 13.59
CA TRP A 45 1.77 -5.61 12.62
C TRP A 45 0.67 -6.69 12.47
N TYR A 46 -0.12 -6.91 13.54
CA TYR A 46 -1.22 -7.87 13.58
C TYR A 46 -2.50 -7.37 12.90
N ASP A 47 -2.57 -6.11 12.49
CA ASP A 47 -3.68 -5.58 11.70
C ASP A 47 -3.51 -6.05 10.25
N PRO A 48 -4.50 -6.80 9.67
CA PRO A 48 -4.41 -7.26 8.29
C PRO A 48 -4.15 -6.14 7.29
N ARG A 49 -4.68 -4.93 7.57
CA ARG A 49 -4.50 -3.73 6.73
C ARG A 49 -3.06 -3.18 6.74
N VAL A 50 -2.25 -3.64 7.70
CA VAL A 50 -0.82 -3.34 7.79
C VAL A 50 -0.01 -4.53 7.29
N LEU A 51 -0.36 -5.73 7.76
CA LEU A 51 0.40 -6.95 7.48
C LEU A 51 0.53 -7.25 5.99
N VAL A 52 -0.51 -6.98 5.20
CA VAL A 52 -0.51 -7.23 3.75
C VAL A 52 0.57 -6.43 3.00
N TYR A 53 0.97 -5.29 3.54
CA TYR A 53 1.98 -4.42 2.93
C TYR A 53 3.42 -4.71 3.39
N LEU A 54 3.60 -5.41 4.51
CA LEU A 54 4.94 -5.61 5.08
C LEU A 54 5.93 -6.25 4.11
N PRO A 55 5.54 -7.26 3.28
CA PRO A 55 6.46 -7.83 2.30
C PRO A 55 6.93 -6.85 1.21
N ALA A 56 6.17 -5.76 0.98
CA ALA A 56 6.55 -4.72 0.03
C ALA A 56 7.35 -3.58 0.69
N ILE A 57 7.14 -3.35 1.99
CA ILE A 57 7.81 -2.29 2.74
C ILE A 57 9.19 -2.74 3.19
N ILE A 58 9.28 -3.92 3.81
CA ILE A 58 10.53 -4.44 4.33
C ILE A 58 11.23 -5.21 3.20
N ASP A 59 12.48 -4.86 2.92
CA ASP A 59 13.27 -5.54 1.88
C ASP A 59 13.21 -7.07 2.07
N LYS A 60 12.79 -7.79 1.03
CA LYS A 60 12.68 -9.26 1.01
C LYS A 60 13.99 -9.97 1.35
N LYS A 61 15.13 -9.31 1.18
CA LYS A 61 16.44 -9.81 1.60
C LYS A 61 16.75 -9.55 3.08
N SER A 62 15.90 -8.78 3.74
CA SER A 62 16.08 -8.48 5.15
C SER A 62 15.61 -9.66 5.99
N GLU A 63 16.49 -10.19 6.84
CA GLU A 63 16.16 -11.20 7.85
C GLU A 63 15.03 -10.74 8.81
N ARG A 64 14.63 -9.48 8.74
CA ARG A 64 13.59 -8.88 9.60
C ARG A 64 12.19 -9.41 9.32
N ILE A 65 11.86 -9.75 8.05
CA ILE A 65 10.55 -10.37 7.71
C ILE A 65 10.46 -11.79 8.25
N GLU A 66 11.57 -12.50 8.28
CA GLU A 66 11.65 -13.87 8.77
C GLU A 66 11.35 -14.00 10.27
N SER A 67 11.14 -12.87 10.92
CA SER A 67 10.90 -12.75 12.36
C SER A 67 9.44 -12.94 12.76
N PHE A 68 8.52 -12.88 11.82
CA PHE A 68 7.11 -13.14 12.07
C PHE A 68 6.91 -14.65 12.06
N LEU A 69 6.60 -15.23 13.21
CA LEU A 69 6.48 -16.66 13.40
C LEU A 69 5.34 -17.28 12.60
N GLY A 70 5.65 -18.22 11.71
CA GLY A 70 4.68 -19.05 11.02
C GLY A 70 3.99 -18.41 9.81
N ASP A 71 2.99 -19.12 9.28
CA ASP A 71 2.18 -18.65 8.18
C ASP A 71 0.95 -17.90 8.71
N TRP A 72 0.78 -16.65 8.30
CA TRP A 72 -0.36 -15.83 8.66
C TRP A 72 -1.39 -15.83 7.54
N HIS A 73 -2.62 -16.30 7.87
CA HIS A 73 -3.76 -16.32 6.97
C HIS A 73 -4.77 -15.27 7.43
N PHE A 74 -5.20 -14.42 6.54
CA PHE A 74 -6.18 -13.38 6.84
C PHE A 74 -7.01 -13.02 5.63
N VAL A 75 -8.19 -12.46 5.89
CA VAL A 75 -9.04 -11.88 4.85
C VAL A 75 -8.75 -10.38 4.78
N PHE A 76 -8.55 -9.89 3.57
CA PHE A 76 -8.32 -8.47 3.30
C PHE A 76 -9.20 -8.07 2.12
N PHE A 77 -10.11 -7.14 2.37
CA PHE A 77 -11.17 -6.74 1.45
C PHE A 77 -11.94 -7.95 0.87
N ASN A 78 -11.72 -8.31 -0.38
CA ASN A 78 -12.41 -9.40 -1.09
C ASN A 78 -11.54 -10.62 -1.33
N GLY A 79 -10.38 -10.71 -0.70
CA GLY A 79 -9.42 -11.79 -0.92
C GLY A 79 -8.86 -12.43 0.33
N LEU A 80 -8.47 -13.70 0.21
CA LEU A 80 -7.70 -14.40 1.23
C LEU A 80 -6.20 -14.21 0.95
N TYR A 81 -5.49 -13.69 1.92
CA TYR A 81 -4.05 -13.47 1.83
C TYR A 81 -3.30 -14.40 2.78
N VAL A 82 -2.11 -14.79 2.36
CA VAL A 82 -1.18 -15.58 3.16
C VAL A 82 0.17 -14.88 3.17
N VAL A 83 0.60 -14.45 4.34
CA VAL A 83 1.97 -13.99 4.55
C VAL A 83 2.75 -15.14 5.16
N LYS A 84 3.72 -15.65 4.39
CA LYS A 84 4.62 -16.71 4.83
C LYS A 84 5.87 -16.11 5.43
N THR A 85 6.25 -16.61 6.59
CA THR A 85 7.47 -16.22 7.29
C THR A 85 8.37 -17.43 7.50
N GLN A 86 9.67 -17.21 7.51
CA GLN A 86 10.65 -18.27 7.79
C GLN A 86 11.05 -18.26 9.26
N GLU A 87 11.45 -19.43 9.80
CA GLU A 87 11.75 -19.66 11.23
C GLU A 87 13.09 -19.04 11.68
N LYS A 88 13.36 -17.76 11.42
CA LYS A 88 14.54 -17.10 11.97
C LYS A 88 14.18 -16.11 13.07
N ARG A 89 15.05 -16.01 14.09
CA ARG A 89 14.85 -15.12 15.22
C ARG A 89 15.00 -13.65 14.80
N ALA A 90 14.00 -12.86 15.12
CA ALA A 90 14.00 -11.42 14.93
C ALA A 90 15.07 -10.70 15.77
N LEU A 91 15.63 -9.67 15.18
CA LEU A 91 16.32 -8.63 15.94
C LEU A 91 15.29 -7.60 16.40
N PHE A 92 15.01 -7.56 17.69
CA PHE A 92 14.09 -6.59 18.30
C PHE A 92 14.84 -5.42 18.92
N PRO A 93 14.24 -4.23 18.96
CA PRO A 93 12.98 -3.82 18.29
C PRO A 93 13.13 -3.70 16.79
N LEU A 94 12.04 -3.95 16.05
CA LEU A 94 11.96 -3.69 14.61
C LEU A 94 12.39 -2.25 14.31
N THR A 95 13.34 -2.10 13.42
CA THR A 95 13.85 -0.78 13.03
C THR A 95 13.56 -0.55 11.57
N PHE A 96 12.85 0.54 11.27
CA PHE A 96 12.54 0.96 9.91
C PHE A 96 13.51 2.05 9.44
N THR A 97 13.90 1.98 8.18
CA THR A 97 14.60 3.07 7.50
C THR A 97 13.64 4.24 7.25
N ASN A 98 14.16 5.40 6.85
CA ASN A 98 13.31 6.54 6.49
C ASN A 98 12.37 6.22 5.32
N ASP A 99 12.83 5.44 4.33
CA ASP A 99 12.03 5.03 3.17
C ASP A 99 10.92 4.08 3.58
N GLU A 100 11.23 3.08 4.39
CA GLU A 100 10.25 2.15 4.94
C GLU A 100 9.22 2.87 5.82
N SER A 101 9.64 3.82 6.64
CA SER A 101 8.73 4.64 7.46
C SER A 101 7.81 5.50 6.60
N ALA A 102 8.33 6.11 5.54
CA ALA A 102 7.51 6.85 4.59
C ALA A 102 6.44 5.97 3.92
N LYS A 103 6.78 4.72 3.60
CA LYS A 103 5.80 3.76 3.07
C LYS A 103 4.77 3.32 4.12
N LEU A 104 5.17 3.16 5.39
CA LEU A 104 4.23 2.87 6.49
C LEU A 104 3.17 3.97 6.63
N ASP A 105 3.57 5.23 6.49
CA ASP A 105 2.66 6.39 6.58
C ASP A 105 1.62 6.42 5.44
N LEU A 106 1.88 5.72 4.33
CA LEU A 106 0.98 5.64 3.17
C LEU A 106 -0.02 4.49 3.23
N ILE A 107 0.08 3.58 4.21
CA ILE A 107 -0.80 2.40 4.28
C ILE A 107 -2.27 2.78 4.35
N GLU A 108 -2.63 3.77 5.16
CA GLU A 108 -4.03 4.20 5.30
C GLU A 108 -4.57 4.79 4.00
N LEU A 109 -3.77 5.57 3.29
CA LEU A 109 -4.13 6.11 1.98
C LEU A 109 -4.27 4.99 0.95
N SER A 110 -3.36 4.01 0.94
CA SER A 110 -3.45 2.83 0.07
C SER A 110 -4.74 2.06 0.31
N ASN A 111 -5.11 1.83 1.57
CA ASN A 111 -6.38 1.19 1.92
C ASN A 111 -7.60 1.99 1.45
N THR A 112 -7.52 3.32 1.52
CA THR A 112 -8.58 4.21 1.02
C THR A 112 -8.71 4.11 -0.49
N VAL A 113 -7.61 4.11 -1.22
CA VAL A 113 -7.59 3.92 -2.68
C VAL A 113 -8.22 2.58 -3.06
N ILE A 114 -7.84 1.48 -2.39
CA ILE A 114 -8.42 0.16 -2.65
C ILE A 114 -9.93 0.19 -2.48
N LYS A 115 -10.40 0.72 -1.34
CA LYS A 115 -11.83 0.80 -1.04
C LYS A 115 -12.60 1.60 -2.10
N GLN A 116 -12.08 2.75 -2.51
CA GLN A 116 -12.72 3.58 -3.54
C GLN A 116 -12.67 2.93 -4.92
N SER A 117 -11.57 2.28 -5.28
CA SER A 117 -11.45 1.56 -6.55
C SER A 117 -12.47 0.42 -6.66
N LEU A 118 -12.71 -0.33 -5.59
CA LEU A 118 -13.72 -1.40 -5.56
C LEU A 118 -15.16 -0.85 -5.60
N ILE A 119 -15.40 0.37 -5.12
CA ILE A 119 -16.67 1.06 -5.28
C ILE A 119 -16.88 1.47 -6.74
N TYR A 120 -15.83 1.91 -7.41
CA TYR A 120 -15.86 2.30 -8.82
C TYR A 120 -16.12 1.09 -9.74
N ASP A 121 -15.35 0.01 -9.54
CA ASP A 121 -15.55 -1.28 -10.23
C ASP A 121 -15.11 -2.43 -9.31
N GLU A 122 -16.06 -3.24 -8.85
CA GLU A 122 -15.81 -4.39 -7.97
C GLU A 122 -14.95 -5.50 -8.59
N LYS A 123 -14.79 -5.49 -9.92
CA LYS A 123 -14.00 -6.47 -10.67
C LYS A 123 -12.56 -6.06 -10.91
N LEU A 124 -12.17 -4.85 -10.50
CA LEU A 124 -10.80 -4.39 -10.65
C LEU A 124 -9.83 -5.35 -9.95
N LEU A 125 -8.81 -5.76 -10.67
CA LEU A 125 -7.70 -6.51 -10.10
C LEU A 125 -6.78 -5.55 -9.36
N ILE A 126 -6.90 -5.54 -8.03
CA ILE A 126 -6.16 -4.62 -7.18
C ILE A 126 -4.91 -5.31 -6.63
N ARG A 127 -3.77 -4.69 -6.84
CA ARG A 127 -2.48 -5.06 -6.28
C ARG A 127 -2.04 -4.02 -5.28
N GLN A 128 -2.22 -4.33 -3.99
CA GLN A 128 -1.95 -3.40 -2.89
C GLN A 128 -0.50 -2.89 -2.83
N ASP A 129 0.46 -3.74 -3.21
CA ASP A 129 1.87 -3.39 -3.29
C ASP A 129 2.14 -2.35 -4.40
N GLU A 130 1.45 -2.46 -5.54
CA GLU A 130 1.56 -1.49 -6.63
C GLU A 130 0.94 -0.14 -6.27
N ILE A 131 -0.18 -0.13 -5.54
CA ILE A 131 -0.80 1.11 -5.05
C ILE A 131 0.15 1.82 -4.07
N LEU A 132 0.69 1.09 -3.10
CA LEU A 132 1.63 1.66 -2.14
C LEU A 132 2.84 2.30 -2.84
N GLU A 133 3.41 1.60 -3.82
CA GLU A 133 4.55 2.10 -4.60
C GLU A 133 4.15 3.31 -5.45
N SER A 134 2.97 3.29 -6.08
CA SER A 134 2.44 4.43 -6.84
C SER A 134 2.29 5.67 -5.98
N LEU A 135 1.71 5.55 -4.77
CA LEU A 135 1.59 6.68 -3.85
C LEU A 135 2.96 7.21 -3.39
N HIS A 136 3.90 6.30 -3.12
CA HIS A 136 5.27 6.68 -2.76
C HIS A 136 5.97 7.42 -3.91
N GLN A 137 5.78 6.96 -5.16
CA GLN A 137 6.26 7.62 -6.36
C GLN A 137 5.62 9.01 -6.55
N ALA A 138 4.30 9.13 -6.32
CA ALA A 138 3.58 10.40 -6.41
C ALA A 138 4.24 11.49 -5.55
N ILE A 139 4.63 11.14 -4.34
CA ILE A 139 5.32 12.08 -3.43
C ILE A 139 6.73 12.38 -3.93
N ARG A 140 7.52 11.35 -4.25
CA ARG A 140 8.96 11.51 -4.50
C ARG A 140 9.27 12.08 -5.87
N GLN A 141 8.53 11.70 -6.89
CA GLN A 141 8.82 12.10 -8.28
C GLN A 141 8.01 13.32 -8.70
N TYR A 142 6.77 13.41 -8.24
CA TYR A 142 5.85 14.45 -8.70
C TYR A 142 5.54 15.51 -7.65
N GLY A 143 6.00 15.33 -6.39
CA GLY A 143 5.79 16.30 -5.32
C GLY A 143 4.32 16.45 -4.92
N ILE A 144 3.49 15.43 -5.15
CA ILE A 144 2.08 15.42 -4.75
C ILE A 144 2.02 15.18 -3.25
N LEU A 145 1.53 16.17 -2.48
CA LEU A 145 1.52 16.11 -1.01
C LEU A 145 0.11 16.15 -0.42
N HIS A 146 -0.86 16.66 -1.15
CA HIS A 146 -2.23 16.76 -0.67
C HIS A 146 -2.91 15.37 -0.68
N VAL A 147 -3.57 15.04 0.42
CA VAL A 147 -4.24 13.74 0.61
C VAL A 147 -5.23 13.44 -0.52
N THR A 148 -6.03 14.42 -0.92
CA THR A 148 -7.01 14.27 -2.00
C THR A 148 -6.32 13.95 -3.33
N ASP A 149 -5.24 14.65 -3.64
CA ASP A 149 -4.46 14.43 -4.87
C ASP A 149 -3.75 13.07 -4.86
N LEU A 150 -3.26 12.62 -3.69
CA LEU A 150 -2.65 11.31 -3.53
C LEU A 150 -3.68 10.19 -3.74
N ILE A 151 -4.89 10.35 -3.19
CA ILE A 151 -5.97 9.38 -3.41
C ILE A 151 -6.34 9.34 -4.89
N ALA A 152 -6.52 10.50 -5.54
CA ALA A 152 -6.81 10.57 -6.97
C ALA A 152 -5.71 9.92 -7.80
N TYR A 153 -4.44 10.21 -7.49
CA TYR A 153 -3.30 9.58 -8.16
C TYR A 153 -3.34 8.05 -8.02
N GLY A 154 -3.57 7.54 -6.80
CA GLY A 154 -3.72 6.12 -6.55
C GLY A 154 -4.88 5.50 -7.33
N MET A 155 -6.02 6.19 -7.40
CA MET A 155 -7.18 5.73 -8.20
C MET A 155 -6.83 5.64 -9.68
N TYR A 156 -6.20 6.65 -10.26
CA TYR A 156 -5.77 6.61 -11.66
C TYR A 156 -4.72 5.53 -11.93
N SER A 157 -3.84 5.25 -10.97
CA SER A 157 -2.88 4.15 -11.11
C SER A 157 -3.53 2.77 -11.19
N VAL A 158 -4.72 2.61 -10.58
CA VAL A 158 -5.51 1.37 -10.63
C VAL A 158 -6.38 1.32 -11.91
N ILE A 159 -7.07 2.44 -12.23
CA ILE A 159 -8.07 2.48 -13.30
C ILE A 159 -7.40 2.52 -14.69
N LEU A 160 -6.32 3.26 -14.82
CA LEU A 160 -5.62 3.43 -16.09
C LEU A 160 -4.45 2.45 -16.21
N HIS A 161 -3.39 2.73 -15.49
CA HIS A 161 -2.15 1.94 -15.41
C HIS A 161 -1.25 2.51 -14.33
N LYS A 162 -0.43 1.67 -13.67
CA LYS A 162 0.52 2.12 -12.63
C LYS A 162 1.50 3.21 -13.12
N ASP A 163 1.84 3.20 -14.39
CA ASP A 163 2.74 4.17 -15.05
C ASP A 163 1.98 5.22 -15.87
N PHE A 164 0.70 5.48 -15.57
CA PHE A 164 -0.16 6.36 -16.38
C PHE A 164 0.40 7.77 -16.63
N MET A 165 1.24 8.26 -15.74
CA MET A 165 1.93 9.55 -15.89
C MET A 165 2.92 9.58 -17.08
N ARG A 166 3.32 8.42 -17.61
CA ARG A 166 4.19 8.33 -18.80
C ARG A 166 3.40 8.49 -20.10
N SER A 167 2.10 8.34 -20.08
CA SER A 167 1.27 8.61 -21.26
C SER A 167 1.49 10.04 -21.75
N SER A 168 1.62 10.19 -23.05
CA SER A 168 1.80 11.50 -23.70
C SER A 168 0.62 12.41 -23.42
N ARG A 169 -0.59 11.89 -23.33
CA ARG A 169 -1.83 12.61 -23.01
C ARG A 169 -1.82 13.14 -21.60
N VAL A 170 -1.57 12.27 -20.61
CA VAL A 170 -1.51 12.67 -19.20
C VAL A 170 -0.38 13.67 -18.99
N SER A 171 0.80 13.40 -19.53
CA SER A 171 1.94 14.30 -19.44
C SER A 171 1.63 15.69 -20.00
N SER A 172 0.93 15.77 -21.14
CA SER A 172 0.51 17.04 -21.73
C SER A 172 -0.48 17.78 -20.84
N ILE A 173 -1.50 17.10 -20.31
CA ILE A 173 -2.50 17.67 -19.38
C ILE A 173 -1.80 18.21 -18.14
N ILE A 174 -0.97 17.42 -17.49
CA ILE A 174 -0.27 17.80 -16.28
C ILE A 174 0.66 18.97 -16.50
N SER A 175 1.43 18.98 -17.61
CA SER A 175 2.31 20.09 -17.94
C SER A 175 1.52 21.38 -18.15
N HIS A 176 0.46 21.32 -18.95
CA HIS A 176 -0.30 22.50 -19.32
C HIS A 176 -1.13 23.06 -18.16
N TYR A 177 -1.91 22.23 -17.51
CA TYR A 177 -2.89 22.71 -16.54
C TYR A 177 -2.35 22.84 -15.12
N TRP A 178 -1.45 21.96 -14.68
CA TRP A 178 -0.96 21.94 -13.31
C TRP A 178 0.42 22.58 -13.15
N ILE A 179 1.43 22.17 -13.94
CA ILE A 179 2.80 22.69 -13.78
C ILE A 179 2.86 24.16 -14.23
N GLU A 180 2.29 24.50 -15.37
CA GLU A 180 2.21 25.88 -15.86
C GLU A 180 1.19 26.70 -15.08
N ARG A 181 0.39 26.06 -14.20
CA ARG A 181 -0.62 26.68 -13.32
C ARG A 181 -1.62 27.57 -14.04
N LEU A 182 -1.96 27.24 -15.27
CA LEU A 182 -2.84 28.05 -16.07
C LEU A 182 -4.31 27.98 -15.58
N GLU A 183 -4.78 26.79 -15.18
CA GLU A 183 -6.20 26.59 -14.82
C GLU A 183 -6.40 25.63 -13.64
N ALA A 184 -5.43 24.78 -13.29
CA ALA A 184 -5.57 23.80 -12.21
C ALA A 184 -4.71 24.14 -10.99
N ASN A 185 -5.33 24.15 -9.82
CA ASN A 185 -4.65 24.39 -8.54
C ASN A 185 -4.11 23.11 -7.90
N SER A 186 -4.50 21.93 -8.42
CA SER A 186 -4.15 20.64 -7.88
C SER A 186 -4.01 19.59 -8.99
N PHE A 187 -3.39 18.46 -8.65
CA PHE A 187 -3.32 17.29 -9.54
C PHE A 187 -4.73 16.82 -9.93
N THR A 188 -5.64 16.70 -8.95
CA THR A 188 -7.02 16.24 -9.20
C THR A 188 -7.72 17.11 -10.22
N THR A 189 -7.68 18.44 -10.05
CA THR A 189 -8.30 19.38 -11.00
C THR A 189 -7.65 19.35 -12.39
N ALA A 190 -6.37 19.08 -12.48
CA ALA A 190 -5.73 18.90 -13.79
C ALA A 190 -6.24 17.63 -14.48
N MET A 191 -6.41 16.54 -13.73
CA MET A 191 -6.90 15.28 -14.29
C MET A 191 -8.37 15.32 -14.70
N ASP A 192 -9.17 16.29 -14.26
CA ASP A 192 -10.55 16.51 -14.73
C ASP A 192 -10.61 16.84 -16.24
N TYR A 193 -9.50 17.25 -16.83
CA TYR A 193 -9.39 17.46 -18.31
C TYR A 193 -9.17 16.16 -19.08
N LEU A 194 -8.92 15.02 -18.41
CA LEU A 194 -8.84 13.70 -19.04
C LEU A 194 -10.23 13.07 -19.11
N GLU A 195 -10.80 13.00 -20.30
CA GLU A 195 -12.11 12.40 -20.52
C GLU A 195 -12.06 10.86 -20.41
N GLU A 196 -13.12 10.22 -19.89
CA GLU A 196 -13.21 8.76 -19.73
C GLU A 196 -13.02 8.00 -21.05
N ASN A 197 -13.47 8.58 -22.19
CA ASN A 197 -13.27 7.99 -23.52
C ASN A 197 -11.80 7.88 -23.94
N GLN A 198 -10.89 8.56 -23.22
CA GLN A 198 -9.45 8.55 -23.46
C GLN A 198 -8.72 7.52 -22.57
N TYR A 199 -9.38 6.92 -21.57
CA TYR A 199 -8.75 6.02 -20.60
C TYR A 199 -8.10 4.82 -21.28
N SER A 200 -8.81 4.17 -22.22
CA SER A 200 -8.26 3.03 -22.97
C SER A 200 -7.00 3.38 -23.77
N GLN A 201 -6.92 4.62 -24.30
CA GLN A 201 -5.75 5.08 -25.03
C GLN A 201 -4.56 5.32 -24.11
N VAL A 202 -4.80 5.88 -22.90
CA VAL A 202 -3.75 6.03 -21.88
C VAL A 202 -3.19 4.68 -21.47
N THR A 203 -4.06 3.70 -21.23
CA THR A 203 -3.65 2.33 -20.87
C THR A 203 -2.79 1.73 -21.98
N GLN A 204 -3.25 1.81 -23.24
CA GLN A 204 -2.50 1.30 -24.39
C GLN A 204 -1.12 1.97 -24.55
N GLU A 205 -1.04 3.30 -24.42
CA GLU A 205 0.25 4.03 -24.48
C GLU A 205 1.23 3.54 -23.39
N CYS A 206 0.73 3.14 -22.21
CA CYS A 206 1.57 2.65 -21.12
C CYS A 206 2.00 1.19 -21.29
N GLU A 207 1.22 0.37 -22.00
CA GLU A 207 1.55 -1.03 -22.27
C GLU A 207 2.56 -1.20 -23.42
N GLU A 208 2.56 -0.27 -24.38
CA GLU A 208 3.43 -0.28 -25.56
C GLU A 208 4.81 0.37 -25.32
N GLY A 209 5.00 1.13 -24.27
CA GLY A 209 6.22 1.88 -23.92
C GLY A 209 7.06 1.23 -22.83
#